data_81e7190b7bfc1ffae63f5fef803aac8e
#
_entry.id   81e7190b7bfc1ffae63f5fef803aac8e
#
_cell.length_a   1.000
_cell.length_b   1.000
_cell.length_c   1.000
_cell.angle_alpha   90.00
_cell.angle_beta   90.00
_cell.angle_gamma   90.00
#
_symmetry.space_group_name_H-M   'P 1'
#
loop_
_entity.id
_entity.type
_entity.pdbx_description
1 polymer ?
#
loop_
_entity_poly.entity_id
_entity_poly.type
_entity_poly.pdbx_seq_one_letter_code
_entity_poly.pdbx_strand_id
1 'polypeptide(L)'
;PQAEAQPTPPPSEPASEPSATILSPASPSPQPLPPAQPATSDDNGEDLPWLPIGGIAALLALLGAGFVIWNRRREAVVPEIERPLVAAAVPVDVVPLADALSVRIENEKLIRSAAFATLKYRLTLINRTNASLADVVIGIDLVSAHSGAPMEQQIATNGTVLEKRHEVPRISPRQSVTLTGQVQLPLAQAHVIRQGRHPLLVPLMRVRIDGPGEGALLKTFVVGQGMPDGGRVQPFRLDEGPRSYEPIAQRELA
;
A
#
# COMPACT_ATOMS: atom_id res chain seq x y z
N PRO A 1 -54.45 -13.16 -48.62
CA PRO A 1 -53.49 -13.95 -47.90
C PRO A 1 -53.35 -13.38 -46.49
N GLN A 2 -53.81 -14.17 -45.55
CA GLN A 2 -53.93 -13.85 -44.13
C GLN A 2 -52.54 -13.85 -43.48
N ALA A 3 -52.27 -12.78 -42.74
CA ALA A 3 -51.15 -12.73 -41.82
C ALA A 3 -51.55 -13.44 -40.52
N GLU A 4 -50.83 -14.50 -40.22
CA GLU A 4 -50.96 -15.30 -39.01
C GLU A 4 -50.25 -14.59 -37.83
N ALA A 5 -51.01 -14.25 -36.84
CA ALA A 5 -50.51 -13.61 -35.62
C ALA A 5 -49.82 -14.64 -34.71
N GLN A 6 -48.56 -14.40 -34.35
CA GLN A 6 -47.84 -15.18 -33.32
C GLN A 6 -48.33 -14.78 -31.91
N PRO A 7 -48.57 -15.75 -31.04
CA PRO A 7 -48.97 -15.47 -29.66
C PRO A 7 -47.78 -14.99 -28.81
N THR A 8 -48.03 -13.93 -28.07
CA THR A 8 -47.15 -13.36 -27.04
C THR A 8 -47.04 -14.32 -25.84
N PRO A 9 -45.84 -14.58 -25.31
CA PRO A 9 -45.68 -15.36 -24.09
C PRO A 9 -46.10 -14.54 -22.84
N PRO A 10 -46.64 -15.20 -21.81
CA PRO A 10 -47.12 -14.53 -20.60
C PRO A 10 -45.93 -13.99 -19.74
N PRO A 11 -46.19 -12.95 -18.92
CA PRO A 11 -45.19 -12.38 -18.02
C PRO A 11 -44.89 -13.35 -16.88
N SER A 12 -43.59 -13.57 -16.64
CA SER A 12 -43.09 -14.36 -15.51
C SER A 12 -43.37 -13.62 -14.19
N GLU A 13 -44.03 -14.30 -13.28
CA GLU A 13 -44.20 -13.91 -11.89
C GLU A 13 -42.86 -13.73 -11.16
N PRO A 14 -42.73 -12.75 -10.27
CA PRO A 14 -41.53 -12.62 -9.44
C PRO A 14 -41.53 -13.69 -8.35
N ALA A 15 -40.48 -14.50 -8.34
CA ALA A 15 -40.23 -15.48 -7.29
C ALA A 15 -40.00 -14.78 -5.96
N SER A 16 -40.75 -15.20 -4.98
CA SER A 16 -40.71 -14.77 -3.58
C SER A 16 -39.31 -15.09 -2.98
N GLU A 17 -38.67 -14.10 -2.43
CA GLU A 17 -37.45 -14.26 -1.62
C GLU A 17 -37.81 -14.98 -0.30
N PRO A 18 -37.04 -15.96 0.15
CA PRO A 18 -37.17 -16.47 1.51
C PRO A 18 -36.51 -15.48 2.50
N SER A 19 -37.35 -14.91 3.37
CA SER A 19 -36.91 -14.15 4.54
C SER A 19 -35.99 -14.99 5.43
N ALA A 20 -34.75 -14.61 5.52
CA ALA A 20 -33.83 -15.13 6.52
C ALA A 20 -34.17 -14.54 7.88
N THR A 21 -34.74 -15.37 8.75
CA THR A 21 -34.95 -15.10 10.16
C THR A 21 -33.62 -14.94 10.87
N ILE A 22 -33.31 -13.73 11.28
CA ILE A 22 -32.16 -13.44 12.14
C ILE A 22 -32.55 -13.87 13.56
N LEU A 23 -31.97 -14.98 14.03
CA LEU A 23 -32.02 -15.38 15.44
C LEU A 23 -31.08 -14.46 16.24
N SER A 24 -31.64 -13.56 16.99
CA SER A 24 -30.97 -12.82 18.08
C SER A 24 -30.50 -13.78 19.15
N PRO A 25 -29.25 -13.72 19.62
CA PRO A 25 -28.84 -14.46 20.81
C PRO A 25 -29.43 -13.80 22.05
N ALA A 26 -30.16 -14.61 22.82
CA ALA A 26 -30.72 -14.23 24.10
C ALA A 26 -29.63 -13.89 25.12
N SER A 27 -29.78 -12.74 25.77
CA SER A 27 -29.05 -12.38 26.98
C SER A 27 -29.33 -13.38 28.11
N PRO A 28 -28.30 -13.81 28.87
CA PRO A 28 -28.53 -14.60 30.06
C PRO A 28 -29.11 -13.74 31.17
N SER A 29 -30.23 -14.19 31.72
CA SER A 29 -30.85 -13.68 32.95
C SER A 29 -29.92 -13.77 34.14
N PRO A 30 -29.93 -12.80 35.07
CA PRO A 30 -29.17 -12.87 36.29
C PRO A 30 -29.77 -13.93 37.25
N GLN A 31 -28.92 -14.83 37.75
CA GLN A 31 -29.30 -15.75 38.81
C GLN A 31 -29.46 -15.00 40.12
N PRO A 32 -30.46 -15.37 40.95
CA PRO A 32 -30.65 -14.79 42.26
C PRO A 32 -29.60 -15.33 43.27
N LEU A 33 -29.05 -14.42 44.05
CA LEU A 33 -28.16 -14.68 45.16
C LEU A 33 -28.88 -15.48 46.25
N PRO A 34 -28.23 -16.47 46.91
CA PRO A 34 -28.77 -17.14 48.06
C PRO A 34 -28.77 -16.21 49.29
N PRO A 35 -29.73 -16.39 50.21
CA PRO A 35 -29.90 -15.54 51.37
C PRO A 35 -28.78 -15.72 52.40
N ALA A 36 -28.34 -14.58 52.93
CA ALA A 36 -27.36 -14.50 54.01
C ALA A 36 -27.86 -15.22 55.28
N GLN A 37 -27.07 -16.12 55.78
CA GLN A 37 -27.26 -16.69 57.15
C GLN A 37 -26.72 -15.70 58.19
N PRO A 38 -27.40 -15.56 59.33
CA PRO A 38 -26.94 -14.68 60.42
C PRO A 38 -25.73 -15.26 61.14
N ALA A 39 -24.74 -14.42 61.33
CA ALA A 39 -23.56 -14.71 62.11
C ALA A 39 -23.94 -14.85 63.59
N THR A 40 -23.69 -15.99 64.16
CA THR A 40 -23.66 -16.21 65.64
C THR A 40 -22.36 -15.58 66.18
N SER A 41 -22.55 -14.60 67.04
CA SER A 41 -21.51 -14.05 67.87
C SER A 41 -21.18 -15.10 68.97
N ASP A 42 -19.97 -15.62 68.94
CA ASP A 42 -19.35 -16.23 70.12
C ASP A 42 -18.20 -15.34 70.59
N ASP A 43 -18.54 -14.70 71.70
CA ASP A 43 -17.65 -13.97 72.57
C ASP A 43 -16.76 -15.00 73.32
N ASN A 44 -15.46 -14.99 73.06
CA ASN A 44 -14.48 -15.55 73.97
C ASN A 44 -13.16 -14.82 73.85
N GLY A 45 -12.86 -14.17 74.90
CA GLY A 45 -11.70 -13.61 75.53
C GLY A 45 -10.33 -13.80 74.94
N GLU A 46 -9.67 -12.67 74.97
CA GLU A 46 -8.29 -12.46 75.30
C GLU A 46 -7.29 -13.61 75.00
N ASP A 47 -6.69 -13.48 73.84
CA ASP A 47 -5.25 -13.71 73.69
C ASP A 47 -4.82 -13.07 72.37
N LEU A 48 -4.27 -11.86 72.47
CA LEU A 48 -3.71 -11.16 71.31
C LEU A 48 -2.33 -11.75 71.04
N PRO A 49 -2.19 -12.68 70.07
CA PRO A 49 -0.88 -13.19 69.73
C PRO A 49 -0.12 -12.13 68.94
N TRP A 50 0.70 -11.38 69.64
CA TRP A 50 1.60 -10.40 69.01
C TRP A 50 2.65 -11.04 68.10
N LEU A 51 2.78 -12.35 68.10
CA LEU A 51 3.61 -13.15 67.20
C LEU A 51 3.28 -12.97 65.69
N PRO A 52 2.01 -12.92 65.21
CA PRO A 52 1.74 -12.70 63.82
C PRO A 52 2.01 -11.25 63.35
N ILE A 53 1.91 -10.26 64.26
CA ILE A 53 2.16 -8.86 63.92
C ILE A 53 3.65 -8.64 63.62
N GLY A 54 4.56 -9.29 64.37
CA GLY A 54 5.99 -9.26 64.10
C GLY A 54 6.37 -9.89 62.75
N GLY A 55 5.69 -10.99 62.40
CA GLY A 55 5.90 -11.71 61.13
C GLY A 55 5.48 -10.88 59.94
N ILE A 56 4.33 -10.20 60.02
CA ILE A 56 3.84 -9.31 58.91
C ILE A 56 4.76 -8.09 58.73
N ALA A 57 5.22 -7.50 59.84
CA ALA A 57 6.15 -6.36 59.76
C ALA A 57 7.50 -6.77 59.13
N ALA A 58 8.03 -7.95 59.47
CA ALA A 58 9.26 -8.48 58.86
C ALA A 58 9.08 -8.78 57.34
N LEU A 59 7.93 -9.32 56.95
CA LEU A 59 7.64 -9.62 55.56
C LEU A 59 7.50 -8.31 54.71
N LEU A 60 6.87 -7.31 55.28
CA LEU A 60 6.75 -5.99 54.62
C LEU A 60 8.11 -5.30 54.49
N ALA A 61 8.98 -5.44 55.51
CA ALA A 61 10.34 -4.89 55.43
C ALA A 61 11.19 -5.59 54.36
N LEU A 62 11.07 -6.92 54.21
CA LEU A 62 11.76 -7.67 53.16
C LEU A 62 11.24 -7.34 51.76
N LEU A 63 9.93 -7.19 51.61
CA LEU A 63 9.33 -6.76 50.34
C LEU A 63 9.73 -5.32 49.96
N GLY A 64 9.78 -4.43 50.96
CA GLY A 64 10.25 -3.05 50.78
C GLY A 64 11.72 -2.99 50.36
N ALA A 65 12.58 -3.74 51.04
CA ALA A 65 14.00 -3.85 50.70
C ALA A 65 14.21 -4.47 49.32
N GLY A 66 13.46 -5.52 48.98
CA GLY A 66 13.47 -6.15 47.65
C GLY A 66 13.04 -5.17 46.57
N PHE A 67 11.99 -4.39 46.82
CA PHE A 67 11.51 -3.37 45.88
C PHE A 67 12.52 -2.25 45.67
N VAL A 68 13.17 -1.75 46.71
CA VAL A 68 14.20 -0.72 46.61
C VAL A 68 15.43 -1.22 45.85
N ILE A 69 15.87 -2.47 46.12
CA ILE A 69 16.99 -3.07 45.36
C ILE A 69 16.61 -3.29 43.91
N TRP A 70 15.37 -3.72 43.64
CA TRP A 70 14.89 -3.91 42.28
C TRP A 70 14.73 -2.58 41.52
N ASN A 71 14.21 -1.56 42.20
CA ASN A 71 14.10 -0.21 41.61
C ASN A 71 15.47 0.43 41.36
N ARG A 72 16.42 0.27 42.27
CA ARG A 72 17.81 0.71 42.03
C ARG A 72 18.51 -0.03 40.91
N ARG A 73 18.17 -1.31 40.68
CA ARG A 73 18.66 -2.05 39.51
C ARG A 73 18.04 -1.59 38.19
N ARG A 74 16.87 -0.98 38.23
CA ARG A 74 16.25 -0.39 37.05
C ARG A 74 16.86 0.96 36.67
N GLU A 75 17.48 1.64 37.60
CA GLU A 75 18.31 2.81 37.36
C GLU A 75 19.75 2.44 36.93
N ALA A 76 19.96 1.17 36.55
CA ALA A 76 21.21 0.78 35.93
C ALA A 76 21.42 1.66 34.71
N VAL A 77 22.35 2.56 34.88
CA VAL A 77 23.04 3.44 33.93
C VAL A 77 22.74 2.96 32.51
N VAL A 78 21.87 3.71 31.82
CA VAL A 78 21.85 3.65 30.38
C VAL A 78 23.27 3.96 29.94
N PRO A 79 24.01 3.02 29.35
CA PRO A 79 25.33 3.35 28.84
C PRO A 79 25.10 4.52 27.91
N GLU A 80 25.70 5.66 28.22
CA GLU A 80 25.77 6.79 27.33
C GLU A 80 26.45 6.26 26.08
N ILE A 81 25.60 5.97 25.08
CA ILE A 81 26.11 5.59 23.76
C ILE A 81 26.85 6.84 23.32
N GLU A 82 28.17 6.79 23.46
CA GLU A 82 29.03 7.78 22.83
C GLU A 82 28.54 7.87 21.39
N ARG A 83 27.88 8.98 21.06
CA ARG A 83 27.50 9.26 19.68
C ARG A 83 28.79 9.10 18.89
N PRO A 84 28.87 8.13 17.97
CA PRO A 84 30.04 8.05 17.13
C PRO A 84 30.25 9.46 16.59
N LEU A 85 31.39 10.04 16.87
CA LEU A 85 31.82 11.30 16.26
C LEU A 85 31.55 11.09 14.78
N VAL A 86 30.48 11.72 14.28
CA VAL A 86 30.17 11.71 12.86
C VAL A 86 31.40 12.35 12.26
N ALA A 87 32.27 11.49 11.74
CA ALA A 87 33.43 11.94 10.98
C ALA A 87 32.86 12.96 10.02
N ALA A 88 33.42 14.18 10.06
CA ALA A 88 32.98 15.30 9.24
C ALA A 88 32.63 14.75 7.87
N ALA A 89 31.40 14.98 7.44
CA ALA A 89 30.88 14.40 6.21
C ALA A 89 31.93 14.62 5.11
N VAL A 90 32.62 13.55 4.73
CA VAL A 90 33.44 13.55 3.53
C VAL A 90 32.46 14.05 2.47
N PRO A 91 32.80 15.08 1.67
CA PRO A 91 31.95 15.52 0.60
C PRO A 91 31.61 14.27 -0.23
N VAL A 92 30.40 13.80 -0.09
CA VAL A 92 29.91 12.67 -0.88
C VAL A 92 29.84 13.26 -2.28
N ASP A 93 30.72 12.78 -3.17
CA ASP A 93 30.58 13.05 -4.59
C ASP A 93 29.09 12.81 -4.92
N VAL A 94 28.40 13.87 -5.32
CA VAL A 94 26.96 13.82 -5.60
C VAL A 94 26.80 13.01 -6.87
N VAL A 95 26.66 11.70 -6.69
CA VAL A 95 26.43 10.77 -7.81
C VAL A 95 25.04 11.12 -8.37
N PRO A 96 24.90 11.36 -9.68
CA PRO A 96 23.61 11.59 -10.30
C PRO A 96 22.62 10.46 -9.93
N LEU A 97 21.37 10.81 -9.69
CA LEU A 97 20.37 9.83 -9.27
C LEU A 97 20.22 8.67 -10.26
N ALA A 98 20.44 8.91 -11.54
CA ALA A 98 20.42 7.91 -12.60
C ALA A 98 21.50 6.81 -12.42
N ASP A 99 22.66 7.16 -11.87
CA ASP A 99 23.75 6.23 -11.61
C ASP A 99 23.61 5.56 -10.23
N ALA A 100 23.03 6.29 -9.28
CA ALA A 100 22.79 5.83 -7.91
C ALA A 100 21.65 4.83 -7.80
N LEU A 101 20.59 4.98 -8.62
CA LEU A 101 19.35 4.24 -8.51
C LEU A 101 19.04 3.44 -9.78
N SER A 102 18.95 2.12 -9.66
CA SER A 102 18.42 1.28 -10.74
C SER A 102 16.90 1.13 -10.56
N VAL A 103 16.17 1.33 -11.66
CA VAL A 103 14.70 1.29 -11.67
C VAL A 103 14.23 0.22 -12.64
N ARG A 104 13.47 -0.72 -12.14
CA ARG A 104 12.77 -1.74 -12.94
C ARG A 104 11.27 -1.55 -12.78
N ILE A 105 10.56 -1.47 -13.89
CA ILE A 105 9.11 -1.35 -13.92
C ILE A 105 8.55 -2.54 -14.66
N GLU A 106 7.53 -3.15 -14.09
CA GLU A 106 6.77 -4.26 -14.67
C GLU A 106 5.31 -3.86 -14.67
N ASN A 107 4.73 -3.71 -15.86
CA ASN A 107 3.31 -3.49 -16.01
C ASN A 107 2.60 -4.84 -16.01
N GLU A 108 1.70 -5.04 -15.03
CA GLU A 108 1.07 -6.34 -14.80
C GLU A 108 -0.14 -6.54 -15.73
N LYS A 109 -1.06 -5.58 -15.72
CA LYS A 109 -2.28 -5.62 -16.54
C LYS A 109 -2.90 -4.26 -16.75
N LEU A 110 -3.67 -4.12 -17.83
CA LEU A 110 -4.50 -2.97 -18.10
C LEU A 110 -5.98 -3.37 -18.04
N ILE A 111 -6.73 -2.70 -17.20
CA ILE A 111 -8.18 -2.89 -17.05
C ILE A 111 -8.87 -1.72 -17.74
N ARG A 112 -9.66 -2.01 -18.76
CA ARG A 112 -10.51 -1.01 -19.42
C ARG A 112 -11.94 -1.11 -18.92
N SER A 113 -12.43 -0.03 -18.34
CA SER A 113 -13.85 0.21 -18.03
C SER A 113 -14.50 1.05 -19.13
N ALA A 114 -15.74 1.47 -18.93
CA ALA A 114 -16.42 2.41 -19.82
C ALA A 114 -15.79 3.81 -19.79
N ALA A 115 -15.23 4.22 -18.64
CA ALA A 115 -14.74 5.59 -18.42
C ALA A 115 -13.22 5.70 -18.29
N PHE A 116 -12.53 4.63 -17.90
CA PHE A 116 -11.10 4.64 -17.56
C PHE A 116 -10.34 3.47 -18.16
N ALA A 117 -9.07 3.72 -18.47
CA ALA A 117 -8.05 2.71 -18.61
C ALA A 117 -7.17 2.73 -17.35
N THR A 118 -7.14 1.64 -16.58
CA THR A 118 -6.38 1.52 -15.34
C THR A 118 -5.22 0.57 -15.55
N LEU A 119 -4.00 1.05 -15.41
CA LEU A 119 -2.78 0.26 -15.51
C LEU A 119 -2.29 -0.11 -14.11
N LYS A 120 -2.11 -1.40 -13.85
CA LYS A 120 -1.46 -1.91 -12.64
C LYS A 120 0.01 -2.16 -12.92
N TYR A 121 0.86 -1.74 -11.99
CA TYR A 121 2.31 -1.84 -12.15
C TYR A 121 2.99 -2.28 -10.85
N ARG A 122 4.20 -2.81 -11.02
CA ARG A 122 5.18 -3.07 -9.97
C ARG A 122 6.45 -2.30 -10.30
N LEU A 123 6.95 -1.54 -9.33
CA LEU A 123 8.16 -0.74 -9.44
C LEU A 123 9.18 -1.26 -8.44
N THR A 124 10.37 -1.62 -8.90
CA THR A 124 11.48 -2.01 -8.05
C THR A 124 12.59 -0.99 -8.16
N LEU A 125 12.95 -0.40 -7.02
CA LEU A 125 14.06 0.55 -6.87
C LEU A 125 15.23 -0.18 -6.23
N ILE A 126 16.42 -0.07 -6.80
CA ILE A 126 17.63 -0.71 -6.28
C ILE A 126 18.69 0.37 -6.08
N ASN A 127 19.08 0.62 -4.84
CA ASN A 127 20.20 1.50 -4.52
C ASN A 127 21.52 0.82 -4.90
N ARG A 128 22.23 1.36 -5.87
CA ARG A 128 23.52 0.83 -6.35
C ARG A 128 24.72 1.36 -5.58
N THR A 129 24.51 2.36 -4.71
CA THR A 129 25.57 3.02 -3.98
C THR A 129 25.87 2.35 -2.63
N ASN A 130 26.96 2.78 -2.00
CA ASN A 130 27.31 2.40 -0.64
C ASN A 130 26.76 3.39 0.41
N ALA A 131 26.04 4.43 -0.04
CA ALA A 131 25.36 5.40 0.81
C ALA A 131 23.84 5.15 0.79
N SER A 132 23.14 5.56 1.83
CA SER A 132 21.68 5.52 1.85
C SER A 132 21.09 6.67 1.01
N LEU A 133 20.04 6.38 0.26
CA LEU A 133 19.25 7.38 -0.45
C LEU A 133 18.04 7.74 0.45
N ALA A 134 17.89 9.02 0.77
CA ALA A 134 16.77 9.52 1.57
C ALA A 134 15.74 10.22 0.67
N ASP A 135 14.49 10.29 1.14
CA ASP A 135 13.43 11.12 0.59
C ASP A 135 13.21 10.94 -0.92
N VAL A 136 13.17 9.67 -1.36
CA VAL A 136 12.92 9.33 -2.76
C VAL A 136 11.42 9.45 -3.04
N VAL A 137 11.04 10.40 -3.90
CA VAL A 137 9.66 10.67 -4.30
C VAL A 137 9.42 10.19 -5.73
N ILE A 138 8.34 9.45 -5.95
CA ILE A 138 8.01 8.89 -7.24
C ILE A 138 6.67 9.43 -7.72
N GLY A 139 6.70 10.16 -8.83
CA GLY A 139 5.53 10.59 -9.59
C GLY A 139 5.29 9.66 -10.77
N ILE A 140 4.04 9.26 -10.98
CA ILE A 140 3.65 8.38 -12.10
C ILE A 140 2.31 8.83 -12.65
N ASP A 141 2.21 8.94 -13.97
CA ASP A 141 0.95 9.15 -14.66
C ASP A 141 0.79 8.24 -15.89
N LEU A 142 -0.37 8.28 -16.46
CA LEU A 142 -0.73 7.56 -17.67
C LEU A 142 -1.38 8.54 -18.65
N VAL A 143 -0.76 8.71 -19.82
CA VAL A 143 -1.28 9.54 -20.91
C VAL A 143 -1.47 8.68 -22.18
N SER A 144 -2.05 9.22 -23.22
CA SER A 144 -2.17 8.53 -24.50
C SER A 144 -1.23 9.13 -25.54
N ALA A 145 -0.54 8.26 -26.28
CA ALA A 145 0.25 8.70 -27.43
C ALA A 145 -0.65 9.22 -28.54
N HIS A 146 -0.19 10.27 -29.23
CA HIS A 146 -0.89 10.83 -30.39
C HIS A 146 0.08 11.50 -31.36
N SER A 147 -0.34 11.62 -32.62
CA SER A 147 0.47 12.26 -33.67
C SER A 147 0.36 13.79 -33.71
N GLY A 148 -0.53 14.37 -32.90
CA GLY A 148 -0.82 15.81 -32.90
C GLY A 148 0.14 16.66 -32.08
N ALA A 149 1.10 16.03 -31.35
CA ALA A 149 2.12 16.73 -30.60
C ALA A 149 3.51 16.09 -30.81
N PRO A 150 4.59 16.86 -30.68
CA PRO A 150 5.95 16.35 -30.69
C PRO A 150 6.15 15.29 -29.58
N MET A 151 7.08 14.36 -29.80
CA MET A 151 7.37 13.30 -28.82
C MET A 151 7.80 13.87 -27.47
N GLU A 152 8.53 14.98 -27.48
CA GLU A 152 9.05 15.66 -26.30
C GLU A 152 7.94 16.12 -25.33
N GLN A 153 6.74 16.38 -25.84
CA GLN A 153 5.58 16.74 -25.01
C GLN A 153 4.87 15.51 -24.44
N GLN A 154 5.11 14.34 -25.00
CA GLN A 154 4.47 13.09 -24.61
C GLN A 154 5.30 12.25 -23.64
N ILE A 155 6.62 12.49 -23.60
CA ILE A 155 7.55 11.81 -22.66
C ILE A 155 7.70 12.62 -21.37
N ALA A 156 8.24 11.96 -20.33
CA ALA A 156 8.65 12.64 -19.11
C ALA A 156 9.88 13.50 -19.35
N THR A 157 9.80 14.77 -18.98
CA THR A 157 10.90 15.75 -19.08
C THR A 157 11.15 16.39 -17.71
N ASN A 158 12.25 17.12 -17.55
CA ASN A 158 12.55 17.83 -16.30
C ASN A 158 11.45 18.83 -15.90
N GLY A 159 10.74 19.40 -16.88
CA GLY A 159 9.61 20.29 -16.66
C GLY A 159 8.28 19.59 -16.38
N THR A 160 8.23 18.25 -16.51
CA THR A 160 6.99 17.49 -16.30
C THR A 160 6.70 17.36 -14.81
N VAL A 161 5.58 17.92 -14.37
CA VAL A 161 5.09 17.76 -12.99
C VAL A 161 4.14 16.56 -12.97
N LEU A 162 4.49 15.52 -12.22
CA LEU A 162 3.66 14.33 -12.04
C LEU A 162 3.10 14.27 -10.63
N GLU A 163 1.90 13.70 -10.50
CA GLU A 163 1.31 13.46 -9.18
C GLU A 163 2.14 12.44 -8.39
N LYS A 164 2.48 12.78 -7.16
CA LYS A 164 3.19 11.87 -6.24
C LYS A 164 2.35 10.62 -5.98
N ARG A 165 2.90 9.46 -6.32
CA ARG A 165 2.27 8.16 -6.10
C ARG A 165 2.91 7.38 -4.96
N HIS A 166 4.22 7.51 -4.81
CA HIS A 166 4.95 6.84 -3.75
C HIS A 166 5.99 7.78 -3.15
N GLU A 167 6.33 7.50 -1.90
CA GLU A 167 7.40 8.14 -1.17
C GLU A 167 8.15 7.06 -0.39
N VAL A 168 9.46 7.03 -0.54
CA VAL A 168 10.34 6.10 0.17
C VAL A 168 11.29 6.92 1.03
N PRO A 169 11.06 6.96 2.36
CA PRO A 169 11.86 7.81 3.25
C PRO A 169 13.35 7.47 3.22
N ARG A 170 13.69 6.19 3.02
CA ARG A 170 15.08 5.73 2.98
C ARG A 170 15.22 4.42 2.22
N ILE A 171 16.24 4.34 1.36
CA ILE A 171 16.71 3.10 0.75
C ILE A 171 18.14 2.89 1.21
N SER A 172 18.38 1.84 2.01
CA SER A 172 19.72 1.54 2.54
C SER A 172 20.70 1.17 1.40
N PRO A 173 22.02 1.24 1.65
CA PRO A 173 23.02 0.84 0.67
C PRO A 173 22.76 -0.57 0.12
N ARG A 174 22.83 -0.73 -1.19
CA ARG A 174 22.65 -2.02 -1.88
C ARG A 174 21.29 -2.70 -1.66
N GLN A 175 20.33 -2.00 -1.07
CA GLN A 175 18.97 -2.51 -0.83
C GLN A 175 18.05 -2.26 -2.03
N SER A 176 17.07 -3.15 -2.19
CA SER A 176 15.94 -2.97 -3.12
C SER A 176 14.63 -2.75 -2.37
N VAL A 177 13.79 -1.90 -2.93
CA VAL A 177 12.42 -1.64 -2.44
C VAL A 177 11.46 -1.87 -3.60
N THR A 178 10.42 -2.67 -3.36
CA THR A 178 9.38 -2.94 -4.36
C THR A 178 8.08 -2.27 -3.96
N LEU A 179 7.51 -1.52 -4.87
CA LEU A 179 6.27 -0.75 -4.74
C LEU A 179 5.28 -1.25 -5.78
N THR A 180 4.02 -1.37 -5.39
CA THR A 180 2.94 -1.70 -6.32
C THR A 180 1.92 -0.58 -6.34
N GLY A 181 1.29 -0.38 -7.50
CA GLY A 181 0.30 0.68 -7.62
C GLY A 181 -0.53 0.58 -8.88
N GLN A 182 -1.36 1.58 -9.05
CA GLN A 182 -2.16 1.73 -10.27
C GLN A 182 -2.24 3.19 -10.68
N VAL A 183 -2.30 3.42 -11.99
CA VAL A 183 -2.56 4.73 -12.58
C VAL A 183 -3.72 4.63 -13.54
N GLN A 184 -4.46 5.72 -13.69
CA GLN A 184 -5.67 5.75 -14.49
C GLN A 184 -5.59 6.85 -15.56
N LEU A 185 -6.09 6.51 -16.74
CA LEU A 185 -6.31 7.46 -17.82
C LEU A 185 -7.82 7.54 -18.09
N PRO A 186 -8.45 8.71 -17.90
CA PRO A 186 -9.82 8.92 -18.32
C PRO A 186 -9.94 8.79 -19.83
N LEU A 187 -10.81 7.90 -20.32
CA LEU A 187 -10.96 7.69 -21.77
C LEU A 187 -11.49 8.91 -22.50
N ALA A 188 -12.21 9.80 -21.80
CA ALA A 188 -12.65 11.08 -22.35
C ALA A 188 -11.49 12.03 -22.67
N GLN A 189 -10.33 11.87 -22.03
CA GLN A 189 -9.11 12.65 -22.26
C GLN A 189 -8.09 11.92 -23.14
N ALA A 190 -8.36 10.65 -23.44
CA ALA A 190 -7.47 9.85 -24.23
C ALA A 190 -7.52 10.23 -25.72
N HIS A 191 -6.34 10.41 -26.31
CA HIS A 191 -6.23 10.54 -27.76
C HIS A 191 -6.33 9.16 -28.38
N VAL A 192 -7.28 9.03 -29.30
CA VAL A 192 -7.57 7.78 -30.00
C VAL A 192 -6.96 7.81 -31.37
N ILE A 193 -6.11 6.83 -31.66
CA ILE A 193 -5.54 6.63 -33.00
C ILE A 193 -6.50 5.75 -33.78
N ARG A 194 -6.87 6.16 -35.01
CA ARG A 194 -7.73 5.36 -35.86
C ARG A 194 -6.91 4.57 -36.87
N GLN A 195 -7.04 3.28 -36.87
CA GLN A 195 -6.50 2.38 -37.89
C GLN A 195 -7.67 1.75 -38.63
N GLY A 196 -8.00 2.32 -39.80
CA GLY A 196 -9.22 1.96 -40.51
C GLY A 196 -10.46 2.30 -39.68
N ARG A 197 -11.27 1.30 -39.35
CA ARG A 197 -12.48 1.45 -38.50
C ARG A 197 -12.23 1.26 -37.01
N HIS A 198 -11.03 0.84 -36.63
CA HIS A 198 -10.73 0.48 -35.24
C HIS A 198 -10.13 1.68 -34.48
N PRO A 199 -10.78 2.11 -33.40
CA PRO A 199 -10.19 3.07 -32.47
C PRO A 199 -9.17 2.36 -31.59
N LEU A 200 -7.95 2.88 -31.54
CA LEU A 200 -6.82 2.32 -30.83
C LEU A 200 -6.33 3.27 -29.75
N LEU A 201 -5.97 2.73 -28.61
CA LEU A 201 -5.32 3.41 -27.51
C LEU A 201 -3.88 2.90 -27.38
N VAL A 202 -2.94 3.84 -27.33
CA VAL A 202 -1.53 3.57 -27.02
C VAL A 202 -1.18 4.33 -25.75
N PRO A 203 -1.26 3.69 -24.57
CA PRO A 203 -0.90 4.35 -23.33
C PRO A 203 0.61 4.56 -23.21
N LEU A 204 0.98 5.71 -22.66
CA LEU A 204 2.33 6.05 -22.25
C LEU A 204 2.33 6.20 -20.73
N MET A 205 3.10 5.38 -20.05
CA MET A 205 3.36 5.51 -18.61
C MET A 205 4.58 6.38 -18.43
N ARG A 206 4.42 7.54 -17.80
CA ARG A 206 5.52 8.45 -17.48
C ARG A 206 5.88 8.33 -16.02
N VAL A 207 7.16 8.29 -15.73
CA VAL A 207 7.71 8.12 -14.39
C VAL A 207 8.76 9.17 -14.15
N ARG A 208 8.66 9.87 -13.04
CA ARG A 208 9.65 10.81 -12.53
C ARG A 208 10.03 10.39 -11.12
N ILE A 209 11.30 10.27 -10.87
CA ILE A 209 11.83 9.93 -9.55
C ILE A 209 12.75 11.07 -9.14
N ASP A 210 12.39 11.72 -8.06
CA ASP A 210 13.17 12.75 -7.39
C ASP A 210 13.80 12.13 -6.13
N GLY A 211 15.02 12.51 -5.81
CA GLY A 211 15.77 11.98 -4.67
C GLY A 211 16.94 12.87 -4.31
N PRO A 212 17.84 12.41 -3.42
CA PRO A 212 19.03 13.17 -3.05
C PRO A 212 19.96 13.33 -4.26
N GLY A 213 20.50 14.52 -4.43
CA GLY A 213 21.39 14.86 -5.54
C GLY A 213 20.73 15.80 -6.55
N GLU A 214 21.43 16.03 -7.64
CA GLU A 214 20.95 16.87 -8.74
C GLU A 214 20.22 16.03 -9.78
N GLY A 215 19.11 16.59 -10.28
CA GLY A 215 18.33 16.01 -11.37
C GLY A 215 17.32 14.95 -10.92
N ALA A 216 16.34 14.73 -11.77
CA ALA A 216 15.34 13.68 -11.63
C ALA A 216 15.66 12.52 -12.58
N LEU A 217 15.36 11.30 -12.17
CA LEU A 217 15.38 10.16 -13.07
C LEU A 217 14.03 10.08 -13.80
N LEU A 218 14.09 10.19 -15.10
CA LEU A 218 12.90 10.24 -15.97
C LEU A 218 12.85 8.98 -16.83
N LYS A 219 11.67 8.36 -16.89
CA LYS A 219 11.41 7.22 -17.75
C LYS A 219 10.02 7.31 -18.35
N THR A 220 9.90 6.87 -19.59
CA THR A 220 8.61 6.76 -20.27
C THR A 220 8.51 5.40 -20.95
N PHE A 221 7.39 4.74 -20.77
CA PHE A 221 7.13 3.42 -21.32
C PHE A 221 5.90 3.44 -22.22
N VAL A 222 6.04 2.92 -23.42
CA VAL A 222 4.88 2.55 -24.25
C VAL A 222 4.35 1.24 -23.69
N VAL A 223 3.05 1.21 -23.44
CA VAL A 223 2.36 0.01 -22.92
C VAL A 223 1.36 -0.49 -23.97
N GLY A 224 1.27 -1.79 -24.14
CA GLY A 224 0.34 -2.40 -25.07
C GLY A 224 0.17 -3.89 -24.85
N GLN A 225 -0.60 -4.52 -25.74
CA GLN A 225 -0.78 -5.97 -25.73
C GLN A 225 0.49 -6.65 -26.23
N GLY A 226 0.86 -7.77 -25.60
CA GLY A 226 2.02 -8.58 -25.98
C GLY A 226 2.67 -9.24 -24.78
N MET A 227 3.76 -9.97 -25.05
CA MET A 227 4.53 -10.63 -23.99
C MET A 227 5.47 -9.64 -23.28
N PRO A 228 5.63 -9.71 -21.93
CA PRO A 228 6.46 -8.78 -21.17
C PRO A 228 7.93 -8.77 -21.60
N ASP A 229 8.49 -9.91 -21.99
CA ASP A 229 9.92 -10.09 -22.23
C ASP A 229 10.37 -9.77 -23.66
N GLY A 230 9.55 -9.10 -24.42
CA GLY A 230 9.94 -8.64 -25.73
C GLY A 230 8.92 -8.98 -26.81
N GLY A 231 9.07 -8.28 -27.93
CA GLY A 231 8.19 -8.41 -29.04
C GLY A 231 7.56 -7.06 -29.43
N ARG A 232 6.56 -7.14 -30.29
CA ARG A 232 5.83 -5.96 -30.73
C ARG A 232 4.80 -5.55 -29.68
N VAL A 233 4.89 -4.31 -29.21
CA VAL A 233 3.85 -3.70 -28.38
C VAL A 233 2.67 -3.36 -29.28
N GLN A 234 1.53 -4.00 -29.09
CA GLN A 234 0.32 -3.75 -29.87
C GLN A 234 -0.64 -2.80 -29.15
N PRO A 235 -1.29 -1.86 -29.85
CA PRO A 235 -2.26 -0.97 -29.23
C PRO A 235 -3.47 -1.72 -28.65
N PHE A 236 -4.14 -1.09 -27.70
CA PHE A 236 -5.40 -1.59 -27.16
C PHE A 236 -6.57 -1.13 -28.03
N ARG A 237 -7.47 -2.03 -28.34
CA ARG A 237 -8.69 -1.73 -29.10
C ARG A 237 -9.76 -1.15 -28.18
N LEU A 238 -10.37 -0.04 -28.58
CA LEU A 238 -11.44 0.61 -27.81
C LEU A 238 -12.85 0.25 -28.28
N ASP A 239 -12.99 -0.39 -29.42
CA ASP A 239 -14.26 -0.91 -29.95
C ASP A 239 -14.73 -2.21 -29.27
N GLU A 240 -13.82 -2.90 -28.61
CA GLU A 240 -14.15 -4.05 -27.76
C GLU A 240 -14.70 -3.58 -26.42
N GLY A 241 -15.71 -4.22 -25.83
CA GLY A 241 -16.30 -3.86 -24.55
C GLY A 241 -15.31 -3.72 -23.38
N PRO A 242 -15.74 -3.34 -22.17
CA PRO A 242 -14.89 -3.35 -20.98
C PRO A 242 -14.24 -4.70 -20.76
N ARG A 243 -12.92 -4.72 -20.52
CA ARG A 243 -12.15 -5.96 -20.33
C ARG A 243 -10.81 -5.72 -19.65
N SER A 244 -10.21 -6.80 -19.16
CA SER A 244 -8.82 -6.84 -18.69
C SER A 244 -7.92 -7.39 -19.81
N TYR A 245 -6.78 -6.75 -20.00
CA TYR A 245 -5.73 -7.18 -20.91
C TYR A 245 -4.54 -7.68 -20.09
N GLU A 246 -4.22 -8.96 -20.28
CA GLU A 246 -3.10 -9.64 -19.65
C GLU A 246 -2.73 -10.86 -20.52
N PRO A 247 -1.44 -11.10 -20.86
CA PRO A 247 -0.28 -10.28 -20.52
C PRO A 247 -0.20 -8.97 -21.31
N ILE A 248 0.57 -8.02 -20.79
CA ILE A 248 0.87 -6.77 -21.48
C ILE A 248 2.38 -6.59 -21.67
N ALA A 249 2.74 -6.01 -22.79
CA ALA A 249 4.10 -5.66 -23.13
C ALA A 249 4.39 -4.20 -22.83
N GLN A 250 5.65 -3.88 -22.60
CA GLN A 250 6.14 -2.53 -22.44
C GLN A 250 7.45 -2.33 -23.20
N ARG A 251 7.69 -1.10 -23.62
CA ARG A 251 8.97 -0.68 -24.19
C ARG A 251 9.33 0.70 -23.68
N GLU A 252 10.51 0.84 -23.14
CA GLU A 252 11.06 2.13 -22.72
C GLU A 252 11.34 2.98 -23.96
N LEU A 253 10.94 4.24 -23.90
CA LEU A 253 11.29 5.30 -24.84
C LEU A 253 12.55 5.98 -24.27
N ALA A 254 13.56 6.05 -25.08
CA ALA A 254 14.81 6.71 -24.73
C ALA A 254 14.63 8.23 -24.72
#